data_008a058f91a2d50f2f9cdd11f21804be
#
_entry.id   008a058f91a2d50f2f9cdd11f21804be
#
_cell.length_a   1.000
_cell.length_b   1.000
_cell.length_c   1.000
_cell.angle_alpha   90.00
_cell.angle_beta   90.00
_cell.angle_gamma   90.00
#
_symmetry.space_group_name_H-M   'P 1'
#
loop_
_entity.id
_entity.type
_entity.pdbx_description
1 polymer ?
#
loop_
_entity_poly.entity_id
_entity_poly.type
_entity_poly.pdbx_seq_one_letter_code
_entity_poly.pdbx_strand_id
1 'polypeptide(L)'
;MTAGYAGLFKTRHVPSLVVSSVMARMPLGSSVMLIVLLVNAQYGASAAGTATALMTGAMAVCAPMLGKLIDRGRAPVALVVLGVVQFSCVIGLVVATQSQAPLLMVWGLALLAGVASPPVAGTTRSLWSSTVSDDLVPVAYDLEVLIVDVLYVAGPLIASVLLAICNAGATLGVVYALMAVGCAMLAACAPVRSYATQVRSLRRTEESRSESTLLSHINIVLLLLICASTSAFSGWIETAVPLYYSQIDMASLSGVAISIWSIGSIIGIVAFTHCHPKRMATVKQLVLFTGIYGIACLGLALPLGGHKLVCALFLVGVFVSPGSTLQYRIAGQLAPEGRQGEMFSWVNTAMGVGLALGSYCAGLVADNLGGGLLFLVPVGFVFIALMCAWALCVRAETLAVGRG
;
A
#
# COMPACT_ATOMS: atom_id res chain seq x y z
N MET A 1 23.87 0.24 14.11
CA MET A 1 22.47 0.66 13.82
C MET A 1 21.91 1.60 14.90
N THR A 2 21.96 1.27 16.19
CA THR A 2 21.37 2.11 17.26
C THR A 2 21.96 3.53 17.36
N ALA A 3 23.25 3.73 17.09
CA ALA A 3 23.89 5.06 17.09
C ALA A 3 23.35 6.00 15.98
N GLY A 4 22.97 5.47 14.83
CA GLY A 4 22.42 6.24 13.71
C GLY A 4 21.01 6.79 14.02
N TYR A 5 20.12 5.97 14.56
CA TYR A 5 18.77 6.41 14.96
C TYR A 5 18.80 7.41 16.10
N ALA A 6 19.68 7.20 17.12
CA ALA A 6 19.85 8.15 18.21
C ALA A 6 20.36 9.51 17.72
N GLY A 7 21.27 9.53 16.73
CA GLY A 7 21.71 10.76 16.05
C GLY A 7 20.59 11.44 15.29
N LEU A 8 19.80 10.67 14.54
CA LEU A 8 18.65 11.16 13.76
C LEU A 8 17.61 11.86 14.64
N PHE A 9 17.20 11.26 15.76
CA PHE A 9 16.21 11.83 16.67
C PHE A 9 16.72 13.02 17.49
N LYS A 10 18.04 13.26 17.57
CA LYS A 10 18.63 14.48 18.16
C LYS A 10 18.57 15.67 17.20
N THR A 11 18.37 15.44 15.90
CA THR A 11 18.27 16.52 14.92
C THR A 11 16.99 17.30 15.16
N ARG A 12 17.12 18.65 15.23
CA ARG A 12 16.00 19.56 15.42
C ARG A 12 14.92 19.31 14.34
N HIS A 13 13.67 19.25 14.72
CA HIS A 13 12.50 19.01 13.86
C HIS A 13 12.26 17.53 13.45
N VAL A 14 13.19 16.60 13.54
CA VAL A 14 12.96 15.19 13.20
C VAL A 14 11.85 14.57 14.05
N PRO A 15 11.81 14.72 15.39
CA PRO A 15 10.74 14.12 16.20
C PRO A 15 9.35 14.62 15.79
N SER A 16 9.19 15.93 15.53
CA SER A 16 7.89 16.50 15.11
C SER A 16 7.47 16.03 13.73
N LEU A 17 8.45 15.86 12.82
CA LEU A 17 8.21 15.36 11.46
C LEU A 17 7.80 13.88 11.48
N VAL A 18 8.41 13.07 12.33
CA VAL A 18 8.07 11.65 12.51
C VAL A 18 6.67 11.51 13.11
N VAL A 19 6.37 12.20 14.22
CA VAL A 19 5.05 12.12 14.87
C VAL A 19 3.94 12.57 13.92
N SER A 20 4.10 13.70 13.24
CA SER A 20 3.10 14.19 12.28
C SER A 20 2.95 13.25 11.08
N SER A 21 4.04 12.66 10.58
CA SER A 21 4.02 11.67 9.50
C SER A 21 3.29 10.39 9.89
N VAL A 22 3.53 9.86 11.11
CA VAL A 22 2.84 8.68 11.65
C VAL A 22 1.35 8.96 11.75
N MET A 23 0.96 10.10 12.36
CA MET A 23 -0.45 10.47 12.48
C MET A 23 -1.12 10.65 11.11
N ALA A 24 -0.44 11.30 10.15
CA ALA A 24 -0.96 11.52 8.81
C ALA A 24 -1.14 10.21 8.01
N ARG A 25 -0.50 9.13 8.43
CA ARG A 25 -0.59 7.80 7.79
C ARG A 25 -1.40 6.78 8.59
N MET A 26 -2.11 7.20 9.65
CA MET A 26 -2.92 6.28 10.47
C MET A 26 -3.92 5.40 9.70
N PRO A 27 -4.52 5.83 8.57
CA PRO A 27 -5.38 4.95 7.78
C PRO A 27 -4.67 3.75 7.12
N LEU A 28 -3.32 3.76 7.02
CA LEU A 28 -2.58 2.63 6.43
C LEU A 28 -2.88 1.32 7.16
N GLY A 29 -3.15 0.28 6.37
CA GLY A 29 -3.44 -1.06 6.85
C GLY A 29 -4.83 -1.25 7.48
N SER A 30 -5.54 -0.18 7.87
CA SER A 30 -6.86 -0.29 8.54
C SER A 30 -8.04 0.22 7.70
N SER A 31 -7.83 1.15 6.77
CA SER A 31 -8.93 1.81 6.05
C SER A 31 -9.76 0.84 5.20
N VAL A 32 -9.13 -0.07 4.45
CA VAL A 32 -9.83 -1.05 3.61
C VAL A 32 -10.72 -1.92 4.50
N MET A 33 -10.17 -2.49 5.57
CA MET A 33 -10.91 -3.32 6.53
C MET A 33 -12.13 -2.58 7.09
N LEU A 34 -11.95 -1.33 7.55
CA LEU A 34 -13.02 -0.55 8.18
C LEU A 34 -14.13 -0.17 7.19
N ILE A 35 -13.77 0.19 5.95
CA ILE A 35 -14.75 0.49 4.89
C ILE A 35 -15.51 -0.76 4.51
N VAL A 36 -14.83 -1.90 4.39
CA VAL A 36 -15.47 -3.19 4.11
C VAL A 36 -16.50 -3.52 5.19
N LEU A 37 -16.12 -3.45 6.47
CA LEU A 37 -17.04 -3.73 7.58
C LEU A 37 -18.22 -2.75 7.61
N LEU A 38 -17.96 -1.46 7.37
CA LEU A 38 -19.02 -0.44 7.36
C LEU A 38 -20.02 -0.64 6.24
N VAL A 39 -19.55 -0.80 5.01
CA VAL A 39 -20.41 -0.85 3.82
C VAL A 39 -21.09 -2.23 3.70
N ASN A 40 -20.36 -3.32 4.00
CA ASN A 40 -20.92 -4.68 3.96
C ASN A 40 -22.13 -4.85 4.87
N ALA A 41 -22.11 -4.22 6.05
CA ALA A 41 -23.21 -4.32 7.03
C ALA A 41 -24.55 -3.80 6.49
N GLN A 42 -24.54 -2.90 5.50
CA GLN A 42 -25.76 -2.26 4.96
C GLN A 42 -26.08 -2.66 3.52
N TYR A 43 -25.03 -2.89 2.69
CA TYR A 43 -25.19 -3.03 1.23
C TYR A 43 -24.62 -4.35 0.67
N GLY A 44 -24.03 -5.20 1.53
CA GLY A 44 -23.42 -6.45 1.11
C GLY A 44 -21.98 -6.34 0.61
N ALA A 45 -21.38 -7.50 0.35
CA ALA A 45 -19.95 -7.62 0.08
C ALA A 45 -19.53 -7.01 -1.25
N SER A 46 -20.33 -7.16 -2.30
CA SER A 46 -20.08 -6.53 -3.62
C SER A 46 -19.98 -5.02 -3.52
N ALA A 47 -20.91 -4.40 -2.77
CA ALA A 47 -20.91 -2.95 -2.56
C ALA A 47 -19.66 -2.49 -1.79
N ALA A 48 -19.26 -3.24 -0.78
CA ALA A 48 -18.07 -2.98 0.03
C ALA A 48 -16.78 -3.11 -0.80
N GLY A 49 -16.65 -4.19 -1.56
CA GLY A 49 -15.51 -4.40 -2.46
C GLY A 49 -15.41 -3.32 -3.54
N THR A 50 -16.54 -2.87 -4.09
CA THR A 50 -16.57 -1.77 -5.06
C THR A 50 -16.14 -0.45 -4.42
N ALA A 51 -16.63 -0.12 -3.21
CA ALA A 51 -16.25 1.10 -2.51
C ALA A 51 -14.75 1.16 -2.21
N THR A 52 -14.18 0.06 -1.73
CA THR A 52 -12.73 -0.04 -1.47
C THR A 52 -11.90 0.02 -2.75
N ALA A 53 -12.35 -0.63 -3.82
CA ALA A 53 -11.70 -0.59 -5.13
C ALA A 53 -11.68 0.83 -5.73
N LEU A 54 -12.80 1.54 -5.66
CA LEU A 54 -12.89 2.94 -6.14
C LEU A 54 -11.96 3.84 -5.34
N MET A 55 -11.92 3.70 -4.02
CA MET A 55 -11.04 4.51 -3.17
C MET A 55 -9.57 4.21 -3.44
N THR A 56 -9.14 2.95 -3.39
CA THR A 56 -7.73 2.56 -3.57
C THR A 56 -7.26 2.77 -5.00
N GLY A 57 -8.11 2.49 -6.00
CA GLY A 57 -7.83 2.74 -7.40
C GLY A 57 -7.67 4.22 -7.71
N ALA A 58 -8.57 5.09 -7.21
CA ALA A 58 -8.45 6.53 -7.35
C ALA A 58 -7.18 7.06 -6.69
N MET A 59 -6.84 6.57 -5.49
CA MET A 59 -5.60 6.93 -4.80
C MET A 59 -4.38 6.59 -5.64
N ALA A 60 -4.32 5.39 -6.23
CA ALA A 60 -3.20 4.95 -7.07
C ALA A 60 -3.05 5.78 -8.35
N VAL A 61 -4.16 6.07 -9.03
CA VAL A 61 -4.16 6.84 -10.29
C VAL A 61 -3.83 8.31 -10.04
N CYS A 62 -4.32 8.89 -8.94
CA CYS A 62 -4.08 10.30 -8.64
C CYS A 62 -2.74 10.57 -7.95
N ALA A 63 -2.09 9.57 -7.36
CA ALA A 63 -0.83 9.74 -6.63
C ALA A 63 0.28 10.47 -7.43
N PRO A 64 0.54 10.17 -8.72
CA PRO A 64 1.55 10.90 -9.50
C PRO A 64 1.17 12.36 -9.74
N MET A 65 -0.13 12.65 -9.91
CA MET A 65 -0.62 14.02 -10.10
C MET A 65 -0.50 14.84 -8.83
N LEU A 66 -0.80 14.24 -7.68
CA LEU A 66 -0.68 14.87 -6.37
C LEU A 66 0.79 15.08 -5.99
N GLY A 67 1.68 14.18 -6.39
CA GLY A 67 3.14 14.34 -6.26
C GLY A 67 3.65 15.61 -6.94
N LYS A 68 3.11 15.97 -8.11
CA LYS A 68 3.46 17.23 -8.80
C LYS A 68 3.14 18.50 -7.99
N LEU A 69 2.24 18.43 -7.00
CA LEU A 69 1.98 19.55 -6.09
C LEU A 69 3.15 19.78 -5.13
N ILE A 70 3.84 18.72 -4.73
CA ILE A 70 5.06 18.79 -3.90
C ILE A 70 6.15 19.47 -4.71
N ASP A 71 6.39 19.00 -5.94
CA ASP A 71 7.39 19.55 -6.87
C ASP A 71 7.10 20.99 -7.27
N ARG A 72 5.88 21.46 -7.05
CA ARG A 72 5.46 22.86 -7.24
C ARG A 72 5.60 23.73 -5.98
N GLY A 73 6.17 23.17 -4.91
CA GLY A 73 6.29 23.87 -3.62
C GLY A 73 4.94 24.15 -2.96
N ARG A 74 3.90 23.38 -3.26
CA ARG A 74 2.54 23.49 -2.71
C ARG A 74 2.24 22.44 -1.63
N ALA A 75 3.25 21.69 -1.19
CA ALA A 75 3.10 20.62 -0.20
C ALA A 75 2.32 21.03 1.07
N PRO A 76 2.59 22.15 1.75
CA PRO A 76 1.85 22.51 2.96
C PRO A 76 0.35 22.69 2.71
N VAL A 77 -0.03 23.38 1.63
CA VAL A 77 -1.43 23.61 1.26
C VAL A 77 -2.10 22.32 0.83
N ALA A 78 -1.41 21.49 0.02
CA ALA A 78 -1.92 20.20 -0.45
C ALA A 78 -2.21 19.26 0.73
N LEU A 79 -1.31 19.17 1.72
CA LEU A 79 -1.51 18.34 2.90
C LEU A 79 -2.76 18.71 3.68
N VAL A 80 -2.95 20.01 3.96
CA VAL A 80 -4.11 20.48 4.73
C VAL A 80 -5.40 20.32 3.94
N VAL A 81 -5.44 20.82 2.70
CA VAL A 81 -6.68 20.81 1.89
C VAL A 81 -7.11 19.38 1.59
N LEU A 82 -6.19 18.54 1.10
CA LEU A 82 -6.52 17.16 0.77
C LEU A 82 -6.83 16.33 2.02
N GLY A 83 -6.13 16.56 3.13
CA GLY A 83 -6.43 15.89 4.40
C GLY A 83 -7.83 16.22 4.93
N VAL A 84 -8.24 17.50 4.87
CA VAL A 84 -9.59 17.94 5.27
C VAL A 84 -10.64 17.39 4.30
N VAL A 85 -10.41 17.46 2.99
CA VAL A 85 -11.35 16.94 1.97
C VAL A 85 -11.51 15.44 2.13
N GLN A 86 -10.42 14.69 2.26
CA GLN A 86 -10.49 13.24 2.45
C GLN A 86 -11.25 12.87 3.73
N PHE A 87 -10.95 13.52 4.84
CA PHE A 87 -11.68 13.35 6.10
C PHE A 87 -13.17 13.62 5.91
N SER A 88 -13.55 14.75 5.28
CA SER A 88 -14.94 15.10 5.02
C SER A 88 -15.65 14.09 4.14
N CYS A 89 -15.01 13.59 3.09
CA CYS A 89 -15.54 12.53 2.23
C CYS A 89 -15.77 11.22 3.01
N VAL A 90 -14.84 10.85 3.89
CA VAL A 90 -14.97 9.64 4.72
C VAL A 90 -16.08 9.80 5.75
N ILE A 91 -16.21 10.95 6.41
CA ILE A 91 -17.37 11.22 7.30
C ILE A 91 -18.67 11.18 6.50
N GLY A 92 -18.70 11.79 5.32
CA GLY A 92 -19.84 11.70 4.39
C GLY A 92 -20.18 10.24 4.03
N LEU A 93 -19.16 9.40 3.76
CA LEU A 93 -19.31 7.97 3.51
C LEU A 93 -19.96 7.24 4.70
N VAL A 94 -19.49 7.53 5.92
CA VAL A 94 -20.07 6.97 7.16
C VAL A 94 -21.54 7.37 7.29
N VAL A 95 -21.85 8.65 7.16
CA VAL A 95 -23.22 9.16 7.26
C VAL A 95 -24.10 8.59 6.15
N ALA A 96 -23.65 8.59 4.90
CA ALA A 96 -24.39 8.05 3.77
C ALA A 96 -24.70 6.54 3.96
N THR A 97 -23.72 5.77 4.46
CA THR A 97 -23.93 4.35 4.72
C THR A 97 -24.91 4.12 5.86
N GLN A 98 -24.82 4.86 6.96
CA GLN A 98 -25.70 4.73 8.12
C GLN A 98 -27.15 5.18 7.81
N SER A 99 -27.32 6.19 6.95
CA SER A 99 -28.63 6.67 6.50
C SER A 99 -29.22 5.87 5.34
N GLN A 100 -28.56 4.77 4.93
CA GLN A 100 -28.98 3.94 3.80
C GLN A 100 -29.19 4.75 2.50
N ALA A 101 -28.30 5.73 2.25
CA ALA A 101 -28.34 6.56 1.06
C ALA A 101 -28.15 5.74 -0.22
N PRO A 102 -28.51 6.24 -1.40
CA PRO A 102 -28.30 5.52 -2.66
C PRO A 102 -26.84 5.08 -2.82
N LEU A 103 -26.63 3.84 -3.24
CA LEU A 103 -25.30 3.20 -3.35
C LEU A 103 -24.31 4.02 -4.19
N LEU A 104 -24.80 4.70 -5.24
CA LEU A 104 -24.01 5.60 -6.06
C LEU A 104 -23.38 6.75 -5.26
N MET A 105 -24.05 7.26 -4.23
CA MET A 105 -23.53 8.29 -3.33
C MET A 105 -22.40 7.72 -2.46
N VAL A 106 -22.56 6.50 -1.93
CA VAL A 106 -21.52 5.80 -1.14
C VAL A 106 -20.28 5.59 -1.99
N TRP A 107 -20.42 5.09 -3.22
CA TRP A 107 -19.32 4.89 -4.16
C TRP A 107 -18.67 6.21 -4.60
N GLY A 108 -19.47 7.26 -4.85
CA GLY A 108 -18.97 8.59 -5.18
C GLY A 108 -18.11 9.18 -4.08
N LEU A 109 -18.53 9.05 -2.82
CA LEU A 109 -17.77 9.52 -1.66
C LEU A 109 -16.48 8.70 -1.45
N ALA A 110 -16.51 7.39 -1.67
CA ALA A 110 -15.33 6.55 -1.64
C ALA A 110 -14.30 6.94 -2.74
N LEU A 111 -14.78 7.16 -3.96
CA LEU A 111 -13.96 7.64 -5.07
C LEU A 111 -13.31 8.99 -4.76
N LEU A 112 -14.10 9.95 -4.28
CA LEU A 112 -13.61 11.30 -3.90
C LEU A 112 -12.61 11.24 -2.75
N ALA A 113 -12.82 10.37 -1.76
CA ALA A 113 -11.86 10.13 -0.69
C ALA A 113 -10.52 9.61 -1.23
N GLY A 114 -10.55 8.73 -2.23
CA GLY A 114 -9.34 8.24 -2.90
C GLY A 114 -8.61 9.34 -3.69
N VAL A 115 -9.34 10.13 -4.47
CA VAL A 115 -8.79 11.29 -5.22
C VAL A 115 -8.14 12.30 -4.30
N ALA A 116 -8.74 12.54 -3.12
CA ALA A 116 -8.26 13.52 -2.14
C ALA A 116 -7.16 12.97 -1.21
N SER A 117 -6.51 11.85 -1.52
CA SER A 117 -5.46 11.28 -0.67
C SER A 117 -4.25 12.21 -0.54
N PRO A 118 -3.87 12.66 0.68
CA PRO A 118 -2.73 13.56 0.84
C PRO A 118 -1.40 12.87 0.48
N PRO A 119 -0.47 13.55 -0.25
CA PRO A 119 0.79 12.95 -0.70
C PRO A 119 1.85 12.93 0.44
N VAL A 120 1.52 12.33 1.58
CA VAL A 120 2.36 12.33 2.79
C VAL A 120 3.72 11.68 2.53
N ALA A 121 3.74 10.47 1.96
CA ALA A 121 4.97 9.71 1.72
C ALA A 121 5.94 10.43 0.77
N GLY A 122 5.42 11.05 -0.29
CA GLY A 122 6.22 11.86 -1.21
C GLY A 122 6.80 13.09 -0.53
N THR A 123 5.99 13.77 0.28
CA THR A 123 6.42 14.96 1.02
C THR A 123 7.54 14.63 2.01
N THR A 124 7.37 13.62 2.86
CA THR A 124 8.39 13.29 3.88
C THR A 124 9.68 12.81 3.26
N ARG A 125 9.63 11.97 2.21
CA ARG A 125 10.82 11.49 1.51
C ARG A 125 11.64 12.61 0.87
N SER A 126 10.98 13.61 0.27
CA SER A 126 11.67 14.75 -0.35
C SER A 126 12.33 15.69 0.66
N LEU A 127 11.95 15.61 1.95
CA LEU A 127 12.49 16.48 3.00
C LEU A 127 13.77 15.96 3.63
N TRP A 128 14.03 14.66 3.63
CA TRP A 128 15.14 14.08 4.39
C TRP A 128 16.48 14.65 3.97
N SER A 129 16.76 14.75 2.67
CA SER A 129 18.02 15.30 2.15
C SER A 129 18.27 16.76 2.52
N SER A 130 17.22 17.52 2.87
CA SER A 130 17.34 18.93 3.30
C SER A 130 17.24 19.12 4.81
N THR A 131 16.86 18.07 5.56
CA THR A 131 16.57 18.18 7.01
C THR A 131 17.69 17.59 7.86
N VAL A 132 18.40 16.59 7.34
CA VAL A 132 19.46 15.88 8.06
C VAL A 132 20.77 15.94 7.28
N SER A 133 21.90 15.70 7.95
CA SER A 133 23.21 15.60 7.30
C SER A 133 23.30 14.38 6.37
N ASP A 134 24.14 14.46 5.34
CA ASP A 134 24.24 13.43 4.28
C ASP A 134 24.50 12.02 4.81
N ASP A 135 25.23 11.88 5.90
CA ASP A 135 25.51 10.61 6.59
C ASP A 135 24.28 9.99 7.26
N LEU A 136 23.28 10.81 7.63
CA LEU A 136 22.03 10.36 8.24
C LEU A 136 20.88 10.14 7.23
N VAL A 137 21.01 10.59 5.99
CA VAL A 137 19.98 10.42 4.95
C VAL A 137 19.58 8.96 4.74
N PRO A 138 20.52 7.98 4.62
CA PRO A 138 20.14 6.58 4.50
C PRO A 138 19.32 6.07 5.69
N VAL A 139 19.71 6.47 6.93
CA VAL A 139 19.00 6.10 8.16
C VAL A 139 17.58 6.69 8.19
N ALA A 140 17.41 7.90 7.66
CA ALA A 140 16.10 8.53 7.56
C ALA A 140 15.17 7.81 6.56
N TYR A 141 15.69 7.33 5.44
CA TYR A 141 14.91 6.48 4.51
C TYR A 141 14.57 5.12 5.11
N ASP A 142 15.48 4.49 5.88
CA ASP A 142 15.21 3.26 6.62
C ASP A 142 14.07 3.48 7.65
N LEU A 143 14.07 4.64 8.34
CA LEU A 143 12.99 5.01 9.26
C LEU A 143 11.65 5.16 8.55
N GLU A 144 11.60 5.73 7.34
CA GLU A 144 10.36 5.83 6.54
C GLU A 144 9.76 4.46 6.23
N VAL A 145 10.59 3.49 5.87
CA VAL A 145 10.15 2.10 5.63
C VAL A 145 9.63 1.49 6.92
N LEU A 146 10.36 1.64 8.02
CA LEU A 146 9.98 1.12 9.33
C LEU A 146 8.63 1.71 9.80
N ILE A 147 8.38 3.01 9.59
CA ILE A 147 7.10 3.66 9.93
C ILE A 147 5.94 2.99 9.16
N VAL A 148 6.12 2.73 7.88
CA VAL A 148 5.09 2.07 7.06
C VAL A 148 4.83 0.65 7.55
N ASP A 149 5.87 -0.14 7.78
CA ASP A 149 5.75 -1.52 8.27
C ASP A 149 5.06 -1.58 9.64
N VAL A 150 5.44 -0.69 10.56
CA VAL A 150 4.79 -0.59 11.89
C VAL A 150 3.32 -0.21 11.75
N LEU A 151 2.96 0.69 10.84
CA LEU A 151 1.57 1.10 10.63
C LEU A 151 0.72 -0.01 10.00
N TYR A 152 1.29 -0.84 9.13
CA TYR A 152 0.58 -2.02 8.60
C TYR A 152 0.32 -3.10 9.67
N VAL A 153 1.11 -3.13 10.75
CA VAL A 153 0.87 -4.00 11.91
C VAL A 153 -0.04 -3.32 12.94
N ALA A 154 0.34 -2.10 13.36
CA ALA A 154 -0.34 -1.39 14.44
C ALA A 154 -1.71 -0.83 14.02
N GLY A 155 -1.87 -0.39 12.77
CA GLY A 155 -3.12 0.18 12.27
C GLY A 155 -4.32 -0.77 12.41
N PRO A 156 -4.26 -1.99 11.86
CA PRO A 156 -5.34 -2.95 12.01
C PRO A 156 -5.57 -3.41 13.47
N LEU A 157 -4.50 -3.51 14.29
CA LEU A 157 -4.65 -3.83 15.71
C LEU A 157 -5.39 -2.73 16.47
N ILE A 158 -5.00 -1.46 16.27
CA ILE A 158 -5.68 -0.31 16.87
C ILE A 158 -7.14 -0.27 16.40
N ALA A 159 -7.38 -0.48 15.11
CA ALA A 159 -8.74 -0.56 14.58
C ALA A 159 -9.56 -1.70 15.22
N SER A 160 -8.96 -2.87 15.46
CA SER A 160 -9.63 -3.99 16.16
C SER A 160 -10.01 -3.64 17.59
N VAL A 161 -9.10 -2.98 18.32
CA VAL A 161 -9.39 -2.53 19.69
C VAL A 161 -10.53 -1.50 19.69
N LEU A 162 -10.49 -0.55 18.77
CA LEU A 162 -11.57 0.45 18.64
C LEU A 162 -12.90 -0.18 18.22
N LEU A 163 -12.89 -1.19 17.33
CA LEU A 163 -14.08 -1.94 16.95
C LEU A 163 -14.71 -2.74 18.10
N ALA A 164 -13.92 -3.13 19.09
CA ALA A 164 -14.43 -3.82 20.30
C ALA A 164 -15.23 -2.89 21.22
N ILE A 165 -15.02 -1.58 21.14
CA ILE A 165 -15.68 -0.56 22.00
C ILE A 165 -16.57 0.40 21.21
N CYS A 166 -16.35 0.53 19.89
CA CYS A 166 -17.07 1.43 19.00
C CYS A 166 -17.52 0.67 17.74
N ASN A 167 -18.41 1.29 16.96
CA ASN A 167 -18.78 0.76 15.64
C ASN A 167 -17.73 1.13 14.56
N ALA A 168 -17.82 0.48 13.39
CA ALA A 168 -16.91 0.69 12.28
C ALA A 168 -16.88 2.15 11.79
N GLY A 169 -18.02 2.84 11.77
CA GLY A 169 -18.13 4.23 11.37
C GLY A 169 -17.41 5.19 12.33
N ALA A 170 -17.57 5.02 13.64
CA ALA A 170 -16.87 5.81 14.64
C ALA A 170 -15.35 5.56 14.59
N THR A 171 -14.95 4.30 14.46
CA THR A 171 -13.53 3.91 14.33
C THR A 171 -12.92 4.57 13.10
N LEU A 172 -13.59 4.51 11.95
CA LEU A 172 -13.15 5.15 10.71
C LEU A 172 -13.01 6.67 10.90
N GLY A 173 -14.01 7.31 11.55
CA GLY A 173 -13.96 8.73 11.88
C GLY A 173 -12.75 9.11 12.72
N VAL A 174 -12.43 8.36 13.76
CA VAL A 174 -11.26 8.60 14.62
C VAL A 174 -9.95 8.47 13.83
N VAL A 175 -9.79 7.40 13.05
CA VAL A 175 -8.58 7.15 12.26
C VAL A 175 -8.33 8.27 11.24
N TYR A 176 -9.37 8.73 10.55
CA TYR A 176 -9.23 9.81 9.56
C TYR A 176 -9.16 11.20 10.20
N ALA A 177 -9.71 11.41 11.39
CA ALA A 177 -9.49 12.63 12.17
C ALA A 177 -8.01 12.75 12.59
N LEU A 178 -7.42 11.67 13.08
CA LEU A 178 -5.98 11.63 13.40
C LEU A 178 -5.13 11.91 12.16
N MET A 179 -5.50 11.34 10.99
CA MET A 179 -4.84 11.63 9.71
C MET A 179 -4.92 13.12 9.37
N ALA A 180 -6.10 13.75 9.44
CA ALA A 180 -6.27 15.16 9.12
C ALA A 180 -5.45 16.07 10.07
N VAL A 181 -5.44 15.76 11.36
CA VAL A 181 -4.59 16.43 12.35
C VAL A 181 -3.12 16.25 12.02
N GLY A 182 -2.70 15.02 11.71
CA GLY A 182 -1.33 14.71 11.30
C GLY A 182 -0.89 15.47 10.05
N CYS A 183 -1.76 15.59 9.04
CA CYS A 183 -1.53 16.41 7.84
C CYS A 183 -1.36 17.89 8.16
N ALA A 184 -2.19 18.44 9.05
CA ALA A 184 -2.09 19.83 9.50
C ALA A 184 -0.79 20.07 10.29
N MET A 185 -0.43 19.16 11.19
CA MET A 185 0.83 19.20 11.94
C MET A 185 2.03 19.13 11.00
N LEU A 186 2.02 18.20 10.02
CA LEU A 186 3.08 18.03 9.02
C LEU A 186 3.24 19.30 8.19
N ALA A 187 2.15 19.90 7.72
CA ALA A 187 2.15 21.16 6.98
C ALA A 187 2.69 22.34 7.80
N ALA A 188 2.50 22.30 9.13
CA ALA A 188 3.02 23.29 10.05
C ALA A 188 4.52 23.13 10.35
N CYS A 189 5.12 21.95 10.10
CA CYS A 189 6.53 21.71 10.34
C CYS A 189 7.42 22.67 9.53
N ALA A 190 8.44 23.22 10.19
CA ALA A 190 9.38 24.15 9.56
C ALA A 190 10.09 23.55 8.32
N PRO A 191 10.58 22.28 8.31
CA PRO A 191 11.17 21.68 7.13
C PRO A 191 10.25 21.66 5.91
N VAL A 192 8.95 21.38 6.07
CA VAL A 192 7.97 21.35 4.96
C VAL A 192 7.81 22.74 4.34
N ARG A 193 7.75 23.79 5.17
CA ARG A 193 7.60 25.18 4.72
C ARG A 193 8.84 25.71 4.04
N SER A 194 10.02 25.43 4.60
CA SER A 194 11.31 25.86 4.01
C SER A 194 11.56 25.18 2.66
N TYR A 195 11.34 23.87 2.56
CA TYR A 195 11.43 23.12 1.31
C TYR A 195 10.49 23.67 0.24
N ALA A 196 9.23 23.94 0.60
CA ALA A 196 8.26 24.50 -0.33
C ALA A 196 8.70 25.87 -0.88
N THR A 197 9.34 26.71 -0.06
CA THR A 197 9.88 28.01 -0.47
C THR A 197 11.08 27.83 -1.40
N GLN A 198 12.00 26.93 -1.07
CA GLN A 198 13.20 26.63 -1.85
C GLN A 198 12.82 26.09 -3.24
N VAL A 199 11.90 25.13 -3.34
CA VAL A 199 11.43 24.57 -4.62
C VAL A 199 10.82 25.66 -5.50
N ARG A 200 10.02 26.58 -4.93
CA ARG A 200 9.44 27.69 -5.69
C ARG A 200 10.50 28.63 -6.26
N SER A 201 11.62 28.82 -5.59
CA SER A 201 12.72 29.69 -6.05
C SER A 201 13.52 29.05 -7.19
N LEU A 202 13.76 27.73 -7.12
CA LEU A 202 14.54 26.97 -8.11
C LEU A 202 13.79 26.75 -9.43
N ARG A 203 12.47 26.63 -9.40
CA ARG A 203 11.65 26.27 -10.58
C ARG A 203 11.56 27.36 -11.66
N ARG A 204 12.14 28.52 -11.47
CA ARG A 204 12.22 29.55 -12.51
C ARG A 204 13.12 29.18 -13.70
N THR A 205 13.81 28.03 -13.66
CA THR A 205 14.91 27.73 -14.58
C THR A 205 14.78 26.43 -15.39
N GLU A 206 13.77 25.54 -15.14
CA GLU A 206 13.70 24.25 -15.87
C GLU A 206 12.31 23.94 -16.40
N GLU A 207 12.16 23.94 -17.71
CA GLU A 207 11.07 23.33 -18.48
C GLU A 207 11.55 22.08 -19.22
N SER A 208 10.73 21.03 -19.09
CA SER A 208 10.49 19.94 -20.06
C SER A 208 11.62 18.96 -20.41
N ARG A 209 11.40 17.69 -20.07
CA ARG A 209 11.98 16.55 -20.77
C ARG A 209 10.92 15.58 -21.29
N SER A 210 11.14 15.24 -22.54
CA SER A 210 10.44 14.42 -23.52
C SER A 210 9.86 13.09 -23.04
N GLU A 211 8.65 12.81 -23.51
CA GLU A 211 7.89 11.56 -23.40
C GLU A 211 8.39 10.52 -24.41
N SER A 212 9.15 9.53 -23.96
CA SER A 212 9.23 8.25 -24.64
C SER A 212 8.55 7.20 -23.76
N THR A 213 7.61 6.45 -24.33
CA THR A 213 6.75 5.54 -23.57
C THR A 213 7.55 4.32 -23.05
N LEU A 214 7.82 4.24 -21.73
CA LEU A 214 8.41 3.07 -21.07
C LEU A 214 7.63 1.78 -21.35
N LEU A 215 6.33 1.90 -21.57
CA LEU A 215 5.40 0.81 -21.80
C LEU A 215 5.61 0.08 -23.16
N SER A 216 6.47 0.57 -24.04
CA SER A 216 6.82 -0.13 -25.29
C SER A 216 7.69 -1.38 -25.07
N HIS A 217 8.33 -1.51 -23.91
CA HIS A 217 9.18 -2.66 -23.58
C HIS A 217 8.41 -3.78 -22.88
N ILE A 218 8.27 -4.92 -23.54
CA ILE A 218 7.51 -6.07 -23.03
C ILE A 218 7.99 -6.56 -21.64
N ASN A 219 9.28 -6.46 -21.33
CA ASN A 219 9.81 -6.86 -20.03
C ASN A 219 9.29 -5.94 -18.91
N ILE A 220 9.09 -4.66 -19.20
CA ILE A 220 8.49 -3.70 -18.26
C ILE A 220 7.01 -4.03 -18.06
N VAL A 221 6.28 -4.32 -19.14
CA VAL A 221 4.86 -4.72 -19.06
C VAL A 221 4.71 -6.00 -18.24
N LEU A 222 5.54 -7.02 -18.48
CA LEU A 222 5.53 -8.24 -17.68
C LEU A 222 5.77 -7.97 -16.18
N LEU A 223 6.75 -7.11 -15.87
CA LEU A 223 7.01 -6.74 -14.49
C LEU A 223 5.80 -6.00 -13.86
N LEU A 224 5.18 -5.07 -14.58
CA LEU A 224 3.99 -4.36 -14.09
C LEU A 224 2.81 -5.31 -13.87
N LEU A 225 2.63 -6.30 -14.74
CA LEU A 225 1.61 -7.36 -14.55
C LEU A 225 1.90 -8.23 -13.33
N ILE A 226 3.16 -8.56 -13.05
CA ILE A 226 3.55 -9.27 -11.82
C ILE A 226 3.19 -8.43 -10.60
N CYS A 227 3.56 -7.15 -10.60
CA CYS A 227 3.27 -6.22 -9.51
C CYS A 227 1.75 -6.07 -9.29
N ALA A 228 0.99 -5.89 -10.36
CA ALA A 228 -0.47 -5.79 -10.28
C ALA A 228 -1.11 -7.08 -9.76
N SER A 229 -0.67 -8.25 -10.26
CA SER A 229 -1.25 -9.53 -9.86
C SER A 229 -0.95 -9.88 -8.40
N THR A 230 0.28 -9.68 -7.93
CA THR A 230 0.63 -9.93 -6.52
C THR A 230 -0.10 -8.96 -5.57
N SER A 231 -0.26 -7.70 -5.97
CA SER A 231 -1.03 -6.73 -5.20
C SER A 231 -2.54 -6.98 -5.27
N ALA A 232 -3.06 -7.58 -6.35
CA ALA A 232 -4.45 -8.02 -6.42
C ALA A 232 -4.75 -9.11 -5.39
N PHE A 233 -3.81 -10.04 -5.17
CA PHE A 233 -3.93 -10.99 -4.06
C PHE A 233 -3.99 -10.25 -2.70
N SER A 234 -3.15 -9.26 -2.48
CA SER A 234 -3.16 -8.47 -1.23
C SER A 234 -4.47 -7.74 -1.02
N GLY A 235 -4.98 -7.05 -2.05
CA GLY A 235 -6.27 -6.37 -2.00
C GLY A 235 -7.45 -7.33 -1.75
N TRP A 236 -7.35 -8.54 -2.31
CA TRP A 236 -8.31 -9.60 -2.02
C TRP A 236 -8.28 -9.97 -0.53
N ILE A 237 -7.10 -10.24 0.05
CA ILE A 237 -6.98 -10.62 1.46
C ILE A 237 -7.49 -9.50 2.38
N GLU A 238 -7.12 -8.24 2.12
CA GLU A 238 -7.57 -7.09 2.91
C GLU A 238 -9.10 -6.91 2.88
N THR A 239 -9.78 -7.40 1.85
CA THR A 239 -11.25 -7.35 1.70
C THR A 239 -11.92 -8.64 2.18
N ALA A 240 -11.39 -9.80 1.80
CA ALA A 240 -11.99 -11.11 2.11
C ALA A 240 -11.90 -11.47 3.60
N VAL A 241 -10.80 -11.11 4.27
CA VAL A 241 -10.62 -11.38 5.71
C VAL A 241 -11.70 -10.68 6.56
N PRO A 242 -11.94 -9.37 6.45
CA PRO A 242 -13.02 -8.72 7.18
C PRO A 242 -14.41 -9.27 6.83
N LEU A 243 -14.66 -9.60 5.56
CA LEU A 243 -15.94 -10.21 5.13
C LEU A 243 -16.15 -11.58 5.79
N TYR A 244 -15.12 -12.43 5.79
CA TYR A 244 -15.17 -13.72 6.44
C TYR A 244 -15.44 -13.61 7.95
N TYR A 245 -14.70 -12.75 8.66
CA TYR A 245 -14.89 -12.58 10.10
C TYR A 245 -16.21 -11.90 10.46
N SER A 246 -16.77 -11.08 9.58
CA SER A 246 -18.12 -10.50 9.77
C SER A 246 -19.22 -11.57 9.65
N GLN A 247 -19.03 -12.59 8.79
CA GLN A 247 -19.99 -13.70 8.65
C GLN A 247 -20.06 -14.63 9.85
N ILE A 248 -19.01 -14.67 10.66
CA ILE A 248 -18.93 -15.50 11.90
C ILE A 248 -19.05 -14.67 13.19
N ASP A 249 -19.55 -13.44 13.09
CA ASP A 249 -19.76 -12.50 14.23
C ASP A 249 -18.47 -12.16 15.00
N MET A 250 -17.31 -12.25 14.35
CA MET A 250 -15.99 -11.98 14.93
C MET A 250 -15.25 -10.82 14.24
N ALA A 251 -15.98 -9.79 13.78
CA ALA A 251 -15.44 -8.70 12.97
C ALA A 251 -14.19 -8.02 13.58
N SER A 252 -14.09 -7.92 14.90
CA SER A 252 -12.92 -7.37 15.61
C SER A 252 -11.63 -8.17 15.40
N LEU A 253 -11.71 -9.48 15.11
CA LEU A 253 -10.53 -10.31 14.83
C LEU A 253 -9.93 -10.06 13.43
N SER A 254 -10.63 -9.37 12.55
CA SER A 254 -10.15 -9.05 11.20
C SER A 254 -8.81 -8.31 11.23
N GLY A 255 -8.68 -7.30 12.08
CA GLY A 255 -7.44 -6.55 12.19
C GLY A 255 -6.32 -7.35 12.82
N VAL A 256 -6.62 -8.25 13.79
CA VAL A 256 -5.61 -9.16 14.35
C VAL A 256 -5.07 -10.07 13.24
N ALA A 257 -5.94 -10.62 12.41
CA ALA A 257 -5.55 -11.50 11.31
C ALA A 257 -4.69 -10.77 10.26
N ILE A 258 -5.07 -9.55 9.86
CA ILE A 258 -4.30 -8.70 8.93
C ILE A 258 -2.95 -8.30 9.55
N SER A 259 -2.92 -7.98 10.84
CA SER A 259 -1.68 -7.63 11.53
C SER A 259 -0.70 -8.82 11.60
N ILE A 260 -1.20 -10.02 11.86
CA ILE A 260 -0.38 -11.24 11.87
C ILE A 260 0.16 -11.55 10.47
N TRP A 261 -0.64 -11.34 9.42
CA TRP A 261 -0.17 -11.40 8.04
C TRP A 261 0.97 -10.40 7.77
N SER A 262 0.84 -9.17 8.26
CA SER A 262 1.88 -8.12 8.14
C SER A 262 3.13 -8.45 8.96
N ILE A 263 3.00 -9.04 10.15
CA ILE A 263 4.14 -9.54 10.95
C ILE A 263 4.88 -10.64 10.17
N GLY A 264 4.15 -11.56 9.53
CA GLY A 264 4.74 -12.56 8.63
C GLY A 264 5.60 -11.90 7.56
N SER A 265 5.11 -10.82 6.94
CA SER A 265 5.81 -10.07 5.89
C SER A 265 7.12 -9.44 6.38
N ILE A 266 7.12 -8.87 7.58
CA ILE A 266 8.33 -8.32 8.23
C ILE A 266 9.34 -9.42 8.53
N ILE A 267 8.90 -10.54 9.10
CA ILE A 267 9.78 -11.69 9.37
C ILE A 267 10.35 -12.24 8.06
N GLY A 268 9.53 -12.31 7.02
CA GLY A 268 9.95 -12.76 5.70
C GLY A 268 11.05 -11.92 5.08
N ILE A 269 10.97 -10.59 5.14
CA ILE A 269 12.02 -9.72 4.59
C ILE A 269 13.30 -9.80 5.41
N VAL A 270 13.21 -9.90 6.72
CA VAL A 270 14.38 -10.07 7.59
C VAL A 270 15.08 -11.39 7.27
N ALA A 271 14.34 -12.50 7.19
CA ALA A 271 14.88 -13.80 6.82
C ALA A 271 15.50 -13.78 5.41
N PHE A 272 14.83 -13.17 4.44
CA PHE A 272 15.31 -13.04 3.06
C PHE A 272 16.63 -12.26 2.99
N THR A 273 16.76 -11.18 3.77
CA THR A 273 17.97 -10.37 3.79
C THR A 273 19.18 -11.15 4.32
N HIS A 274 18.97 -12.05 5.30
CA HIS A 274 20.05 -12.87 5.88
C HIS A 274 20.37 -14.11 5.02
N CYS A 275 19.34 -14.76 4.46
CA CYS A 275 19.49 -16.02 3.72
C CYS A 275 19.59 -15.83 2.20
N HIS A 276 19.77 -14.60 1.72
CA HIS A 276 19.72 -14.25 0.32
C HIS A 276 20.69 -15.09 -0.55
N PRO A 277 20.18 -15.81 -1.57
CA PRO A 277 20.99 -16.62 -2.46
C PRO A 277 21.77 -15.75 -3.46
N LYS A 278 22.93 -15.22 -3.02
CA LYS A 278 23.78 -14.28 -3.79
C LYS A 278 24.20 -14.80 -5.18
N ARG A 279 24.14 -16.11 -5.40
CA ARG A 279 24.55 -16.77 -6.67
C ARG A 279 23.43 -16.89 -7.70
N MET A 280 22.18 -16.54 -7.36
CA MET A 280 21.03 -16.72 -8.24
C MET A 280 20.59 -15.39 -8.84
N ALA A 281 20.33 -15.33 -10.15
CA ALA A 281 19.84 -14.13 -10.82
C ALA A 281 18.51 -13.65 -10.21
N THR A 282 18.32 -12.34 -10.10
CA THR A 282 17.15 -11.71 -9.43
C THR A 282 15.82 -12.21 -9.99
N VAL A 283 15.73 -12.39 -11.32
CA VAL A 283 14.51 -12.89 -11.98
C VAL A 283 14.21 -14.35 -11.61
N LYS A 284 15.25 -15.20 -11.51
CA LYS A 284 15.08 -16.59 -11.06
C LYS A 284 14.61 -16.67 -9.60
N GLN A 285 15.14 -15.77 -8.75
CA GLN A 285 14.67 -15.65 -7.38
C GLN A 285 13.18 -15.24 -7.34
N LEU A 286 12.75 -14.30 -8.19
CA LEU A 286 11.35 -13.90 -8.27
C LEU A 286 10.44 -15.08 -8.65
N VAL A 287 10.82 -15.90 -9.65
CA VAL A 287 10.06 -17.09 -10.03
C VAL A 287 9.96 -18.08 -8.87
N LEU A 288 11.08 -18.38 -8.20
CA LEU A 288 11.12 -19.29 -7.05
C LEU A 288 10.23 -18.79 -5.90
N PHE A 289 10.40 -17.52 -5.50
CA PHE A 289 9.62 -16.94 -4.40
C PHE A 289 8.13 -16.83 -4.73
N THR A 290 7.77 -16.46 -5.97
CA THR A 290 6.36 -16.42 -6.40
C THR A 290 5.76 -17.85 -6.46
N GLY A 291 6.54 -18.86 -6.84
CA GLY A 291 6.10 -20.25 -6.80
C GLY A 291 5.83 -20.76 -5.39
N ILE A 292 6.75 -20.52 -4.44
CA ILE A 292 6.56 -20.91 -3.03
C ILE A 292 5.38 -20.13 -2.43
N TYR A 293 5.26 -18.84 -2.76
CA TYR A 293 4.12 -18.02 -2.37
C TYR A 293 2.80 -18.61 -2.85
N GLY A 294 2.73 -19.06 -4.11
CA GLY A 294 1.55 -19.75 -4.67
C GLY A 294 1.18 -21.02 -3.91
N ILE A 295 2.19 -21.83 -3.54
CA ILE A 295 1.98 -23.05 -2.73
C ILE A 295 1.44 -22.67 -1.33
N ALA A 296 2.01 -21.66 -0.68
CA ALA A 296 1.53 -21.17 0.61
C ALA A 296 0.07 -20.67 0.52
N CYS A 297 -0.30 -19.99 -0.58
CA CYS A 297 -1.65 -19.50 -0.80
C CYS A 297 -2.67 -20.64 -0.97
N LEU A 298 -2.29 -21.82 -1.52
CA LEU A 298 -3.17 -22.98 -1.57
C LEU A 298 -3.57 -23.48 -0.17
N GLY A 299 -2.72 -23.25 0.84
CA GLY A 299 -3.05 -23.54 2.23
C GLY A 299 -4.25 -22.77 2.78
N LEU A 300 -4.55 -21.58 2.23
CA LEU A 300 -5.72 -20.78 2.61
C LEU A 300 -7.04 -21.41 2.13
N ALA A 301 -7.02 -22.23 1.09
CA ALA A 301 -8.20 -22.90 0.54
C ALA A 301 -8.69 -24.07 1.39
N LEU A 302 -7.89 -24.55 2.35
CA LEU A 302 -8.30 -25.59 3.28
C LEU A 302 -9.45 -25.08 4.16
N PRO A 303 -10.36 -25.92 4.63
CA PRO A 303 -11.46 -25.54 5.53
C PRO A 303 -10.90 -25.17 6.91
N LEU A 304 -10.36 -23.96 6.99
CA LEU A 304 -9.72 -23.43 8.19
C LEU A 304 -10.79 -22.71 9.02
N GLY A 305 -11.03 -23.15 10.27
CA GLY A 305 -11.73 -22.34 11.26
C GLY A 305 -10.95 -21.05 11.58
N GLY A 306 -11.62 -20.02 12.12
CA GLY A 306 -11.08 -18.67 12.27
C GLY A 306 -9.64 -18.55 12.80
N HIS A 307 -9.25 -19.35 13.81
CA HIS A 307 -7.88 -19.33 14.35
C HIS A 307 -6.84 -19.96 13.41
N LYS A 308 -7.21 -21.01 12.65
CA LYS A 308 -6.29 -21.65 11.68
C LYS A 308 -6.04 -20.74 10.49
N LEU A 309 -7.01 -19.93 10.09
CA LEU A 309 -6.85 -18.90 9.05
C LEU A 309 -5.74 -17.92 9.41
N VAL A 310 -5.65 -17.49 10.65
CA VAL A 310 -4.58 -16.59 11.13
C VAL A 310 -3.19 -17.20 10.93
N CYS A 311 -3.01 -18.49 11.24
CA CYS A 311 -1.73 -19.18 11.02
C CYS A 311 -1.38 -19.28 9.53
N ALA A 312 -2.38 -19.57 8.68
CA ALA A 312 -2.19 -19.64 7.25
C ALA A 312 -1.85 -18.25 6.66
N LEU A 313 -2.49 -17.18 7.12
CA LEU A 313 -2.17 -15.82 6.74
C LEU A 313 -0.75 -15.42 7.14
N PHE A 314 -0.29 -15.81 8.33
CA PHE A 314 1.10 -15.60 8.74
C PHE A 314 2.08 -16.22 7.75
N LEU A 315 1.89 -17.49 7.39
CA LEU A 315 2.75 -18.21 6.44
C LEU A 315 2.76 -17.56 5.05
N VAL A 316 1.60 -17.17 4.56
CA VAL A 316 1.46 -16.45 3.29
C VAL A 316 2.15 -15.09 3.38
N GLY A 317 2.00 -14.39 4.50
CA GLY A 317 2.64 -13.09 4.77
C GLY A 317 4.16 -13.13 4.59
N VAL A 318 4.83 -14.21 5.03
CA VAL A 318 6.30 -14.36 4.95
C VAL A 318 6.85 -14.15 3.53
N PHE A 319 6.06 -14.36 2.48
CA PHE A 319 6.52 -14.23 1.09
C PHE A 319 6.18 -12.89 0.45
N VAL A 320 5.37 -12.03 1.06
CA VAL A 320 4.90 -10.75 0.49
C VAL A 320 6.05 -9.76 0.30
N SER A 321 6.75 -9.38 1.36
CA SER A 321 7.83 -8.37 1.28
C SER A 321 9.07 -8.84 0.52
N PRO A 322 9.53 -10.09 0.61
CA PRO A 322 10.58 -10.61 -0.27
C PRO A 322 10.21 -10.50 -1.75
N GLY A 323 8.97 -10.87 -2.11
CA GLY A 323 8.46 -10.74 -3.48
C GLY A 323 8.49 -9.30 -3.98
N SER A 324 7.95 -8.36 -3.20
CA SER A 324 7.95 -6.93 -3.55
C SER A 324 9.38 -6.37 -3.67
N THR A 325 10.29 -6.77 -2.79
CA THR A 325 11.70 -6.36 -2.88
C THR A 325 12.36 -6.80 -4.19
N LEU A 326 12.10 -8.04 -4.64
CA LEU A 326 12.59 -8.53 -5.91
C LEU A 326 11.99 -7.78 -7.10
N GLN A 327 10.69 -7.44 -7.05
CA GLN A 327 10.03 -6.62 -8.06
C GLN A 327 10.67 -5.24 -8.20
N TYR A 328 10.92 -4.54 -7.07
CA TYR A 328 11.60 -3.25 -7.09
C TYR A 328 13.06 -3.34 -7.57
N ARG A 329 13.80 -4.40 -7.24
CA ARG A 329 15.15 -4.64 -7.76
C ARG A 329 15.15 -4.81 -9.27
N ILE A 330 14.23 -5.61 -9.81
CA ILE A 330 14.09 -5.81 -11.26
C ILE A 330 13.65 -4.50 -11.93
N ALA A 331 12.74 -3.73 -11.32
CA ALA A 331 12.36 -2.42 -11.82
C ALA A 331 13.57 -1.48 -11.95
N GLY A 332 14.43 -1.45 -10.94
CA GLY A 332 15.68 -0.67 -10.99
C GLY A 332 16.65 -1.13 -12.10
N GLN A 333 16.72 -2.45 -12.35
CA GLN A 333 17.56 -3.02 -13.44
C GLN A 333 17.01 -2.78 -14.84
N LEU A 334 15.68 -2.73 -15.01
CA LEU A 334 15.01 -2.49 -16.28
C LEU A 334 14.82 -0.99 -16.59
N ALA A 335 14.98 -0.13 -15.59
CA ALA A 335 14.82 1.31 -15.76
C ALA A 335 15.93 1.86 -16.66
N PRO A 336 15.58 2.64 -17.73
CA PRO A 336 16.56 3.38 -18.51
C PRO A 336 17.31 4.40 -17.63
N GLU A 337 18.54 4.75 -18.04
CA GLU A 337 19.34 5.75 -17.33
C GLU A 337 18.58 7.08 -17.17
N GLY A 338 18.55 7.59 -15.96
CA GLY A 338 17.86 8.83 -15.61
C GLY A 338 16.33 8.75 -15.48
N ARG A 339 15.69 7.58 -15.72
CA ARG A 339 14.23 7.38 -15.64
C ARG A 339 13.78 6.43 -14.54
N GLN A 340 14.62 6.19 -13.54
CA GLN A 340 14.30 5.29 -12.42
C GLN A 340 13.07 5.75 -11.62
N GLY A 341 12.92 7.05 -11.39
CA GLY A 341 11.75 7.61 -10.69
C GLY A 341 10.44 7.34 -11.41
N GLU A 342 10.42 7.47 -12.74
CA GLU A 342 9.27 7.15 -13.56
C GLU A 342 8.93 5.65 -13.50
N MET A 343 9.94 4.79 -13.58
CA MET A 343 9.75 3.34 -13.48
C MET A 343 9.13 2.93 -12.14
N PHE A 344 9.64 3.47 -11.02
CA PHE A 344 9.06 3.21 -9.71
C PHE A 344 7.65 3.77 -9.55
N SER A 345 7.34 4.88 -10.20
CA SER A 345 5.97 5.43 -10.24
C SER A 345 5.01 4.48 -10.95
N TRP A 346 5.42 3.90 -12.11
CA TRP A 346 4.63 2.88 -12.80
C TRP A 346 4.42 1.61 -11.97
N VAL A 347 5.46 1.13 -11.28
CA VAL A 347 5.35 -0.01 -10.35
C VAL A 347 4.33 0.28 -9.25
N ASN A 348 4.41 1.44 -8.59
CA ASN A 348 3.45 1.81 -7.55
C ASN A 348 2.02 1.93 -8.10
N THR A 349 1.84 2.49 -9.30
CA THR A 349 0.52 2.58 -9.95
C THR A 349 -0.02 1.18 -10.26
N ALA A 350 0.81 0.28 -10.81
CA ALA A 350 0.40 -1.10 -11.09
C ALA A 350 0.00 -1.84 -9.82
N MET A 351 0.77 -1.69 -8.73
CA MET A 351 0.44 -2.26 -7.42
C MET A 351 -0.90 -1.72 -6.89
N GLY A 352 -1.14 -0.41 -6.97
CA GLY A 352 -2.38 0.20 -6.51
C GLY A 352 -3.60 -0.21 -7.33
N VAL A 353 -3.46 -0.30 -8.65
CA VAL A 353 -4.51 -0.84 -9.54
C VAL A 353 -4.79 -2.31 -9.23
N GLY A 354 -3.73 -3.10 -9.00
CA GLY A 354 -3.87 -4.49 -8.59
C GLY A 354 -4.66 -4.62 -7.29
N LEU A 355 -4.27 -3.86 -6.25
CA LEU A 355 -4.98 -3.82 -4.97
C LEU A 355 -6.48 -3.53 -5.15
N ALA A 356 -6.82 -2.53 -5.96
CA ALA A 356 -8.19 -2.17 -6.26
C ALA A 356 -8.96 -3.31 -6.96
N LEU A 357 -8.36 -3.93 -7.99
CA LEU A 357 -8.94 -5.08 -8.68
C LEU A 357 -9.20 -6.26 -7.74
N GLY A 358 -8.23 -6.58 -6.89
CA GLY A 358 -8.36 -7.65 -5.89
C GLY A 358 -9.50 -7.39 -4.91
N SER A 359 -9.60 -6.17 -4.38
CA SER A 359 -10.70 -5.77 -3.48
C SER A 359 -12.06 -5.85 -4.16
N TYR A 360 -12.16 -5.39 -5.41
CA TYR A 360 -13.39 -5.48 -6.20
C TYR A 360 -13.83 -6.92 -6.41
N CYS A 361 -12.92 -7.76 -6.92
CA CYS A 361 -13.20 -9.16 -7.18
C CYS A 361 -13.56 -9.94 -5.89
N ALA A 362 -12.90 -9.65 -4.77
CA ALA A 362 -13.21 -10.26 -3.48
C ALA A 362 -14.64 -9.95 -3.03
N GLY A 363 -15.08 -8.70 -3.18
CA GLY A 363 -16.45 -8.31 -2.87
C GLY A 363 -17.49 -9.03 -3.74
N LEU A 364 -17.25 -9.11 -5.07
CA LEU A 364 -18.16 -9.79 -5.99
C LEU A 364 -18.29 -11.29 -5.69
N VAL A 365 -17.18 -11.93 -5.31
CA VAL A 365 -17.16 -13.38 -5.06
C VAL A 365 -17.71 -13.71 -3.68
N ALA A 366 -17.52 -12.85 -2.69
CA ALA A 366 -17.97 -13.10 -1.32
C ALA A 366 -19.49 -13.22 -1.17
N ASP A 367 -20.27 -12.56 -2.03
CA ASP A 367 -21.74 -12.68 -2.04
C ASP A 367 -22.22 -14.07 -2.53
N ASN A 368 -21.40 -14.79 -3.32
CA ASN A 368 -21.76 -16.04 -3.96
C ASN A 368 -21.02 -17.27 -3.38
N LEU A 369 -19.82 -17.08 -2.84
CA LEU A 369 -18.97 -18.14 -2.35
C LEU A 369 -18.59 -17.87 -0.89
N GLY A 370 -19.07 -18.75 0.01
CA GLY A 370 -18.70 -18.71 1.44
C GLY A 370 -17.48 -19.59 1.76
N GLY A 371 -16.91 -19.37 2.94
CA GLY A 371 -15.91 -20.26 3.54
C GLY A 371 -14.58 -20.35 2.79
N GLY A 372 -14.04 -21.56 2.67
CA GLY A 372 -12.70 -21.79 2.08
C GLY A 372 -12.58 -21.43 0.60
N LEU A 373 -13.67 -21.47 -0.17
CA LEU A 373 -13.65 -21.12 -1.59
C LEU A 373 -13.32 -19.64 -1.81
N LEU A 374 -13.72 -18.76 -0.89
CA LEU A 374 -13.35 -17.35 -0.94
C LEU A 374 -11.83 -17.12 -0.96
N PHE A 375 -11.05 -18.02 -0.36
CA PHE A 375 -9.59 -17.93 -0.31
C PHE A 375 -8.87 -18.76 -1.40
N LEU A 376 -9.60 -19.56 -2.18
CA LEU A 376 -9.03 -20.28 -3.33
C LEU A 376 -8.92 -19.38 -4.57
N VAL A 377 -9.92 -18.56 -4.84
CA VAL A 377 -9.98 -17.71 -6.05
C VAL A 377 -8.76 -16.81 -6.20
N PRO A 378 -8.23 -16.13 -5.14
CA PRO A 378 -7.08 -15.24 -5.27
C PRO A 378 -5.78 -15.94 -5.66
N VAL A 379 -5.69 -17.28 -5.52
CA VAL A 379 -4.53 -18.06 -6.00
C VAL A 379 -4.34 -17.88 -7.51
N GLY A 380 -5.42 -17.64 -8.27
CA GLY A 380 -5.36 -17.31 -9.68
C GLY A 380 -4.49 -16.08 -9.99
N PHE A 381 -4.52 -15.04 -9.15
CA PHE A 381 -3.65 -13.86 -9.32
C PHE A 381 -2.18 -14.23 -9.13
N VAL A 382 -1.86 -15.06 -8.14
CA VAL A 382 -0.48 -15.51 -7.90
C VAL A 382 0.00 -16.40 -9.04
N PHE A 383 -0.90 -17.22 -9.62
CA PHE A 383 -0.59 -18.03 -10.81
C PHE A 383 -0.28 -17.15 -12.03
N ILE A 384 -1.05 -16.09 -12.28
CA ILE A 384 -0.76 -15.12 -13.35
C ILE A 384 0.60 -14.45 -13.10
N ALA A 385 0.89 -14.04 -11.86
CA ALA A 385 2.19 -13.47 -11.51
C ALA A 385 3.34 -14.45 -11.77
N LEU A 386 3.17 -15.74 -11.44
CA LEU A 386 4.16 -16.80 -11.69
C LEU A 386 4.40 -17.02 -13.19
N MET A 387 3.35 -17.06 -13.99
CA MET A 387 3.47 -17.20 -15.45
C MET A 387 4.19 -16.00 -16.07
N CYS A 388 3.88 -14.79 -15.64
CA CYS A 388 4.58 -13.58 -16.11
C CYS A 388 6.05 -13.56 -15.65
N ALA A 389 6.34 -13.97 -14.41
CA ALA A 389 7.71 -14.07 -13.89
C ALA A 389 8.53 -15.12 -14.65
N TRP A 390 7.93 -16.26 -14.96
CA TRP A 390 8.56 -17.28 -15.78
C TRP A 390 8.83 -16.81 -17.20
N ALA A 391 7.87 -16.16 -17.85
CA ALA A 391 8.06 -15.55 -19.18
C ALA A 391 9.19 -14.50 -19.17
N LEU A 392 9.27 -13.67 -18.13
CA LEU A 392 10.34 -12.70 -17.95
C LEU A 392 11.70 -13.40 -17.80
N CYS A 393 11.76 -14.51 -17.06
CA CYS A 393 12.97 -15.32 -16.86
C CYS A 393 13.50 -15.91 -18.17
N VAL A 394 12.64 -16.56 -18.95
CA VAL A 394 12.99 -17.16 -20.25
C VAL A 394 13.52 -16.09 -21.22
N ARG A 395 12.88 -14.92 -21.27
CA ARG A 395 13.35 -13.80 -22.11
C ARG A 395 14.69 -13.23 -21.66
N ALA A 396 14.94 -13.16 -20.36
CA ALA A 396 16.23 -12.70 -19.84
C ALA A 396 17.36 -13.68 -20.21
N GLU A 397 17.11 -14.99 -20.19
CA GLU A 397 18.08 -16.01 -20.61
C GLU A 397 18.35 -15.96 -22.12
N THR A 398 17.31 -15.82 -22.96
CA THR A 398 17.49 -15.73 -24.42
C THR A 398 18.31 -14.51 -24.83
N LEU A 399 18.13 -13.37 -24.17
CA LEU A 399 18.93 -12.15 -24.41
C LEU A 399 20.37 -12.28 -23.92
N ALA A 400 20.63 -13.08 -22.89
CA ALA A 400 21.99 -13.38 -22.42
C ALA A 400 22.75 -14.30 -23.36
N VAL A 401 22.09 -15.32 -23.91
CA VAL A 401 22.68 -16.28 -24.87
C VAL A 401 22.95 -15.63 -26.24
N GLY A 402 22.14 -14.66 -26.66
CA GLY A 402 22.34 -13.96 -27.95
C GLY A 402 23.46 -12.90 -27.95
N ARG A 403 24.10 -12.66 -26.80
CA ARG A 403 25.23 -11.72 -26.64
C ARG A 403 26.58 -12.39 -26.40
N GLY A 404 26.64 -13.70 -26.32
CA GLY A 404 27.84 -14.54 -26.24
C GLY A 404 28.14 -15.20 -27.57
#